data_af6048871e93718f87f78cc8687802fa
#
_entry.id   af6048871e93718f87f78cc8687802fa
#
_cell.length_a   1.000
_cell.length_b   1.000
_cell.length_c   1.000
_cell.angle_alpha   90.00
_cell.angle_beta   90.00
_cell.angle_gamma   90.00
#
_symmetry.space_group_name_H-M   'P 1'
#
loop_
_entity.id
_entity.type
_entity.pdbx_description
1 polymer ?
#
loop_
_entity_poly.entity_id
_entity_poly.type
_entity_poly.pdbx_seq_one_letter_code
_entity_poly.pdbx_strand_id
1 'polypeptide(L)'
;MINNTLFKKIHGCNVAGYVGAALGEPSRRAGGGVFDCYKGLCGPIEGAHYKVIDELLGKPVDKMLPQVKAWVGGEVPKIGYEPQAWRTIRWHNGPFFKVPALNYPAGTNEDGGERKWLVMKAIWDRGGRITKEDLRASWLKYVNPEWFGFHLLPRDKVTYENMKKYPASEVGRYDRWPGNVDCLMMIHPIGIINACDPQTAAMDALDVCQTIQSSLISFTPDSAAAIAAAIAEAFKPQATVDSIIEAGKAYVNENIGQVIDECIGYVKQVPDMLEVRELYWKRFGGRVPTDSLEVVGESLAMFFLTKGDPKQCMIAGSSLGRDTDCIASISGAIAGAFRGIDAIPRDWVEICQKAMDADPHEIITMSMEDQSKALYDMVLKIMAERKKQIETIDSLKK
;
A
#
# COMPACT_ATOMS: atom_id res chain seq x y z
N MET A 1 2.04 -3.08 28.02
CA MET A 1 1.94 -2.55 26.64
C MET A 1 3.14 -1.63 26.37
N ILE A 2 3.81 -1.78 25.21
CA ILE A 2 4.89 -0.87 24.80
C ILE A 2 4.24 0.47 24.48
N ASN A 3 4.69 1.55 25.10
CA ASN A 3 4.09 2.90 24.90
C ASN A 3 5.19 3.97 24.75
N ASN A 4 6.09 3.78 23.77
CA ASN A 4 7.08 4.79 23.42
C ASN A 4 6.85 5.29 21.99
N THR A 5 7.47 6.43 21.67
CA THR A 5 7.30 7.09 20.37
C THR A 5 7.69 6.19 19.19
N LEU A 6 8.75 5.38 19.30
CA LEU A 6 9.18 4.47 18.24
C LEU A 6 8.10 3.43 17.95
N PHE A 7 7.57 2.77 18.98
CA PHE A 7 6.49 1.81 18.80
C PHE A 7 5.23 2.44 18.21
N LYS A 8 4.83 3.63 18.70
CA LYS A 8 3.66 4.35 18.17
C LYS A 8 3.80 4.65 16.68
N LYS A 9 4.98 5.05 16.23
CA LYS A 9 5.26 5.31 14.82
C LYS A 9 5.27 4.03 13.99
N ILE A 10 5.88 2.95 14.48
CA ILE A 10 5.85 1.62 13.82
C ILE A 10 4.42 1.13 13.69
N HIS A 11 3.66 1.19 14.78
CA HIS A 11 2.27 0.75 14.81
C HIS A 11 1.40 1.63 13.89
N GLY A 12 1.62 2.95 13.91
CA GLY A 12 0.94 3.89 13.02
C GLY A 12 1.20 3.58 11.54
N CYS A 13 2.45 3.35 11.15
CA CYS A 13 2.83 2.99 9.79
C CYS A 13 2.17 1.67 9.34
N ASN A 14 2.30 0.62 10.16
CA ASN A 14 1.76 -0.70 9.82
C ASN A 14 0.24 -0.67 9.68
N VAL A 15 -0.45 -0.07 10.66
CA VAL A 15 -1.91 -0.02 10.71
C VAL A 15 -2.49 0.86 9.61
N ALA A 16 -1.93 2.07 9.38
CA ALA A 16 -2.43 2.97 8.35
C ALA A 16 -2.36 2.35 6.94
N GLY A 17 -1.37 1.50 6.69
CA GLY A 17 -1.28 0.76 5.44
C GLY A 17 -2.49 -0.17 5.21
N TYR A 18 -2.95 -0.88 6.25
CA TYR A 18 -4.14 -1.73 6.15
C TYR A 18 -5.44 -0.92 6.09
N VAL A 19 -5.57 0.06 6.97
CA VAL A 19 -6.76 0.92 7.03
C VAL A 19 -6.93 1.71 5.73
N GLY A 20 -5.84 2.26 5.18
CA GLY A 20 -5.87 3.01 3.92
C GLY A 20 -6.29 2.13 2.74
N ALA A 21 -5.75 0.90 2.65
CA ALA A 21 -6.14 -0.06 1.63
C ALA A 21 -7.63 -0.40 1.71
N ALA A 22 -8.10 -0.78 2.90
CA ALA A 22 -9.51 -1.12 3.12
C ALA A 22 -10.46 0.06 2.83
N LEU A 23 -10.03 1.29 3.12
CA LEU A 23 -10.78 2.50 2.86
C LEU A 23 -10.85 2.86 1.36
N GLY A 24 -9.75 2.65 0.63
CA GLY A 24 -9.66 2.96 -0.79
C GLY A 24 -10.34 1.94 -1.70
N GLU A 25 -10.41 0.68 -1.30
CA GLU A 25 -10.91 -0.42 -2.14
C GLU A 25 -12.37 -0.23 -2.62
N PRO A 26 -13.34 0.23 -1.81
CA PRO A 26 -14.67 0.52 -2.30
C PRO A 26 -14.70 1.61 -3.38
N SER A 27 -13.89 2.64 -3.24
CA SER A 27 -13.83 3.76 -4.18
C SER A 27 -13.27 3.35 -5.54
N ARG A 28 -12.22 2.55 -5.53
CA ARG A 28 -11.60 1.98 -6.72
C ARG A 28 -12.60 1.23 -7.60
N ARG A 29 -13.57 0.57 -6.98
CA ARG A 29 -14.47 -0.34 -7.67
C ARG A 29 -15.87 0.20 -7.90
N ALA A 30 -16.29 1.20 -7.13
CA ALA A 30 -17.66 1.71 -7.16
C ALA A 30 -18.02 2.43 -8.46
N GLY A 31 -17.06 3.05 -9.12
CA GLY A 31 -17.27 3.75 -10.39
C GLY A 31 -17.32 2.86 -11.62
N GLY A 32 -17.45 1.56 -11.48
CA GLY A 32 -17.48 0.63 -12.63
C GLY A 32 -16.14 0.37 -13.25
N GLY A 33 -15.17 0.59 -12.50
CA GLY A 33 -13.78 0.62 -12.88
C GLY A 33 -13.22 1.99 -12.59
N VAL A 34 -11.99 1.94 -12.40
CA VAL A 34 -11.08 2.99 -11.99
C VAL A 34 -11.25 4.32 -12.76
N PHE A 35 -11.81 4.27 -13.95
CA PHE A 35 -11.90 5.44 -14.82
C PHE A 35 -13.02 6.42 -14.46
N ASP A 36 -14.09 5.94 -13.89
CA ASP A 36 -15.28 6.77 -13.67
C ASP A 36 -15.17 7.62 -12.40
N CYS A 37 -14.27 7.25 -11.49
CA CYS A 37 -14.00 8.04 -10.29
C CYS A 37 -13.47 9.45 -10.63
N TYR A 38 -12.65 9.57 -11.65
CA TYR A 38 -12.17 10.87 -12.13
C TYR A 38 -13.26 11.75 -12.75
N LYS A 39 -14.41 11.19 -13.09
CA LYS A 39 -15.56 11.93 -13.62
C LYS A 39 -16.55 12.38 -12.54
N GLY A 40 -16.12 12.44 -11.30
CA GLY A 40 -16.94 12.94 -10.20
C GLY A 40 -17.92 11.94 -9.61
N LEU A 41 -17.78 10.64 -9.91
CA LEU A 41 -18.56 9.59 -9.26
C LEU A 41 -18.07 9.28 -7.85
N CYS A 42 -16.82 9.66 -7.54
CA CYS A 42 -16.24 9.56 -6.21
C CYS A 42 -16.10 10.96 -5.61
N GLY A 43 -16.46 11.09 -4.37
CA GLY A 43 -16.29 12.30 -3.58
C GLY A 43 -15.41 12.05 -2.35
N PRO A 44 -15.24 13.05 -1.48
CA PRO A 44 -14.60 12.85 -0.19
C PRO A 44 -15.35 11.78 0.61
N ILE A 45 -14.60 10.90 1.25
CA ILE A 45 -15.17 9.76 1.97
C ILE A 45 -16.08 10.18 3.11
N GLU A 46 -15.73 11.24 3.85
CA GLU A 46 -16.60 11.75 4.90
C GLU A 46 -17.84 12.42 4.31
N GLY A 47 -18.89 11.66 4.23
CA GLY A 47 -20.21 12.13 3.84
C GLY A 47 -20.56 11.92 2.37
N ALA A 48 -20.05 12.72 1.46
CA ALA A 48 -20.45 12.68 0.05
C ALA A 48 -20.01 11.42 -0.69
N HIS A 49 -18.85 10.89 -0.36
CA HIS A 49 -18.27 9.74 -1.06
C HIS A 49 -19.11 8.46 -0.90
N TYR A 50 -19.44 8.09 0.35
CA TYR A 50 -20.28 6.93 0.60
C TYR A 50 -21.68 7.07 0.00
N LYS A 51 -22.23 8.28 0.04
CA LYS A 51 -23.51 8.55 -0.58
C LYS A 51 -23.50 8.30 -2.09
N VAL A 52 -22.44 8.70 -2.78
CA VAL A 52 -22.29 8.44 -4.21
C VAL A 52 -22.11 6.94 -4.49
N ILE A 53 -21.37 6.23 -3.67
CA ILE A 53 -21.17 4.78 -3.77
C ILE A 53 -22.53 4.07 -3.56
N ASP A 54 -23.27 4.42 -2.50
CA ASP A 54 -24.57 3.84 -2.21
C ASP A 54 -25.58 4.13 -3.32
N GLU A 55 -25.62 5.35 -3.84
CA GLU A 55 -26.49 5.71 -4.96
C GLU A 55 -26.15 4.92 -6.21
N LEU A 56 -24.85 4.75 -6.52
CA LEU A 56 -24.39 4.00 -7.67
C LEU A 56 -24.72 2.51 -7.56
N LEU A 57 -24.39 1.91 -6.43
CA LEU A 57 -24.59 0.48 -6.18
C LEU A 57 -26.02 0.11 -5.82
N GLY A 58 -26.82 1.07 -5.34
CA GLY A 58 -28.26 0.88 -5.11
C GLY A 58 -29.14 1.07 -6.35
N LYS A 59 -28.59 1.47 -7.48
CA LYS A 59 -29.34 1.63 -8.73
C LYS A 59 -29.68 0.29 -9.36
N PRO A 60 -30.82 0.18 -10.07
CA PRO A 60 -31.08 -0.95 -10.95
C PRO A 60 -29.94 -1.15 -11.93
N VAL A 61 -29.59 -2.41 -12.18
CA VAL A 61 -28.44 -2.78 -13.02
C VAL A 61 -28.50 -2.20 -14.43
N ASP A 62 -29.71 -2.00 -14.97
CA ASP A 62 -29.95 -1.39 -16.27
C ASP A 62 -29.62 0.12 -16.32
N LYS A 63 -29.56 0.77 -15.17
CA LYS A 63 -29.17 2.18 -15.02
C LYS A 63 -27.70 2.37 -14.63
N MET A 64 -26.98 1.27 -14.44
CA MET A 64 -25.55 1.33 -14.17
C MET A 64 -24.74 1.55 -15.42
N LEU A 65 -23.52 2.06 -15.23
CA LEU A 65 -22.55 2.12 -16.31
C LEU A 65 -22.29 0.70 -16.85
N PRO A 66 -22.09 0.54 -18.17
CA PRO A 66 -21.89 -0.77 -18.79
C PRO A 66 -20.76 -1.58 -18.13
N GLN A 67 -19.71 -0.91 -17.68
CA GLN A 67 -18.57 -1.52 -16.98
C GLN A 67 -19.01 -2.15 -15.64
N VAL A 68 -19.79 -1.42 -14.85
CA VAL A 68 -20.32 -1.91 -13.57
C VAL A 68 -21.24 -3.11 -13.81
N LYS A 69 -22.13 -3.04 -14.80
CA LYS A 69 -23.00 -4.16 -15.21
C LYS A 69 -22.20 -5.42 -15.52
N ALA A 70 -21.16 -5.28 -16.35
CA ALA A 70 -20.33 -6.41 -16.77
C ALA A 70 -19.61 -7.08 -15.58
N TRP A 71 -19.32 -6.32 -14.54
CA TRP A 71 -18.55 -6.81 -13.40
C TRP A 71 -19.39 -7.37 -12.26
N VAL A 72 -20.59 -6.86 -12.03
CA VAL A 72 -21.46 -7.29 -10.92
C VAL A 72 -22.34 -8.49 -11.27
N GLY A 73 -22.32 -8.96 -12.52
CA GLY A 73 -23.12 -10.11 -12.93
C GLY A 73 -24.64 -9.95 -12.75
N GLY A 74 -25.14 -8.71 -12.58
CA GLY A 74 -26.55 -8.39 -12.46
C GLY A 74 -27.09 -8.12 -11.07
N GLU A 75 -26.40 -8.51 -10.00
CA GLU A 75 -26.78 -8.20 -8.62
C GLU A 75 -25.84 -7.18 -8.01
N VAL A 76 -26.41 -6.12 -7.45
CA VAL A 76 -25.65 -5.06 -6.78
C VAL A 76 -25.90 -5.15 -5.29
N PRO A 77 -24.88 -5.44 -4.50
CA PRO A 77 -25.03 -5.41 -3.06
C PRO A 77 -25.28 -3.99 -2.58
N LYS A 78 -26.21 -3.82 -1.65
CA LYS A 78 -26.37 -2.54 -0.95
C LYS A 78 -25.23 -2.33 0.02
N ILE A 79 -24.50 -1.26 -0.17
CA ILE A 79 -23.51 -0.78 0.81
C ILE A 79 -24.21 0.28 1.66
N GLY A 80 -24.30 0.04 2.96
CA GLY A 80 -24.83 1.03 3.89
C GLY A 80 -23.82 2.15 4.15
N TYR A 81 -24.33 3.26 4.62
CA TYR A 81 -23.58 4.51 4.81
C TYR A 81 -22.70 4.54 6.05
N GLU A 82 -22.87 3.62 6.97
CA GLU A 82 -22.14 3.60 8.24
C GLU A 82 -20.73 2.98 8.12
N PRO A 83 -19.81 3.26 9.06
CA PRO A 83 -18.47 2.67 9.06
C PRO A 83 -18.46 1.13 9.00
N GLN A 84 -19.50 0.46 9.54
CA GLN A 84 -19.71 -0.96 9.36
C GLN A 84 -19.99 -1.35 7.91
N ALA A 85 -20.24 -0.40 7.05
CA ALA A 85 -20.59 -0.56 5.66
C ALA A 85 -19.42 -0.32 4.71
N TRP A 86 -18.22 -0.18 5.20
CA TRP A 86 -17.02 -0.25 4.38
C TRP A 86 -16.84 -1.65 3.85
N ARG A 87 -17.66 -2.00 2.89
CA ARG A 87 -17.62 -3.31 2.27
C ARG A 87 -16.74 -3.25 1.07
N THR A 88 -15.76 -4.11 1.05
CA THR A 88 -15.00 -4.36 -0.16
C THR A 88 -15.86 -5.15 -1.13
N ILE A 89 -16.20 -4.55 -2.25
CA ILE A 89 -16.83 -5.25 -3.36
C ILE A 89 -15.72 -5.78 -4.24
N ARG A 90 -15.47 -7.09 -4.18
CA ARG A 90 -14.51 -7.72 -5.06
C ARG A 90 -15.22 -8.21 -6.31
N TRP A 91 -14.83 -7.67 -7.43
CA TRP A 91 -15.39 -7.94 -8.76
C TRP A 91 -14.81 -9.21 -9.37
N HIS A 92 -14.69 -10.26 -8.58
CA HIS A 92 -14.01 -11.48 -8.97
C HIS A 92 -14.97 -12.50 -9.58
N ASN A 93 -15.83 -12.03 -10.49
CA ASN A 93 -16.67 -12.89 -11.30
C ASN A 93 -15.94 -13.28 -12.58
N GLY A 94 -15.24 -14.36 -12.55
CA GLY A 94 -14.61 -14.87 -13.76
C GLY A 94 -13.88 -16.18 -13.54
N PRO A 95 -13.47 -16.87 -14.62
CA PRO A 95 -12.82 -18.17 -14.51
C PRO A 95 -11.47 -18.13 -13.78
N PHE A 96 -10.94 -16.94 -13.52
CA PHE A 96 -9.67 -16.74 -12.84
C PHE A 96 -9.83 -16.53 -11.33
N PHE A 97 -11.03 -16.30 -10.81
CA PHE A 97 -11.28 -15.98 -9.42
C PHE A 97 -12.20 -17.02 -8.80
N LYS A 98 -11.83 -17.52 -7.64
CA LYS A 98 -12.60 -18.54 -6.91
C LYS A 98 -13.78 -17.95 -6.15
N VAL A 99 -13.77 -16.64 -5.93
CA VAL A 99 -14.79 -15.92 -5.17
C VAL A 99 -15.70 -15.19 -6.14
N PRO A 100 -17.01 -15.44 -6.16
CA PRO A 100 -17.95 -14.62 -6.91
C PRO A 100 -17.89 -13.19 -6.35
N ALA A 101 -18.40 -12.19 -7.10
CA ALA A 101 -18.48 -10.81 -6.64
C ALA A 101 -19.16 -10.75 -5.28
N LEU A 102 -18.38 -10.80 -4.23
CA LEU A 102 -18.86 -10.89 -2.86
C LEU A 102 -18.79 -9.53 -2.19
N ASN A 103 -19.76 -9.30 -1.34
CA ASN A 103 -19.71 -8.30 -0.32
C ASN A 103 -18.77 -8.75 0.77
N TYR A 104 -17.54 -8.32 0.74
CA TYR A 104 -16.68 -8.48 1.88
C TYR A 104 -17.10 -7.54 3.02
N PRO A 105 -16.88 -7.93 4.28
CA PRO A 105 -17.10 -7.03 5.41
C PRO A 105 -16.29 -5.74 5.27
N ALA A 106 -16.77 -4.68 5.89
CA ALA A 106 -16.00 -3.47 6.03
C ALA A 106 -14.63 -3.76 6.66
N GLY A 107 -13.58 -3.13 6.13
CA GLY A 107 -12.23 -3.29 6.63
C GLY A 107 -11.48 -4.51 6.09
N THR A 108 -12.08 -5.29 5.17
CA THR A 108 -11.40 -6.44 4.57
C THR A 108 -10.09 -6.01 3.91
N ASN A 109 -9.06 -6.80 4.18
CA ASN A 109 -7.74 -6.66 3.55
C ASN A 109 -7.79 -7.04 2.06
N GLU A 110 -6.73 -6.70 1.33
CA GLU A 110 -6.56 -6.98 -0.09
C GLU A 110 -5.13 -7.49 -0.39
N ASP A 111 -4.81 -7.71 -1.66
CA ASP A 111 -3.57 -8.35 -2.09
C ASP A 111 -2.27 -7.65 -1.62
N GLY A 112 -2.29 -6.32 -1.52
CA GLY A 112 -1.15 -5.55 -1.01
C GLY A 112 -0.85 -5.84 0.46
N GLY A 113 -1.89 -6.04 1.28
CA GLY A 113 -1.73 -6.42 2.69
C GLY A 113 -1.12 -7.82 2.85
N GLU A 114 -1.54 -8.80 2.04
CA GLU A 114 -0.94 -10.14 2.04
C GLU A 114 0.51 -10.11 1.56
N ARG A 115 0.83 -9.35 0.50
CA ARG A 115 2.23 -9.17 0.06
C ARG A 115 3.08 -8.52 1.15
N LYS A 116 2.54 -7.51 1.85
CA LYS A 116 3.19 -6.88 3.01
C LYS A 116 3.46 -7.90 4.12
N TRP A 117 2.52 -8.78 4.40
CA TRP A 117 2.68 -9.87 5.35
C TRP A 117 3.84 -10.80 4.97
N LEU A 118 3.98 -11.17 3.68
CA LEU A 118 5.06 -12.00 3.21
C LEU A 118 6.45 -11.34 3.37
N VAL A 119 6.52 -10.01 3.23
CA VAL A 119 7.75 -9.25 3.54
C VAL A 119 8.04 -9.31 5.05
N MET A 120 7.04 -9.13 5.91
CA MET A 120 7.23 -9.27 7.36
C MET A 120 7.68 -10.68 7.76
N LYS A 121 7.10 -11.71 7.16
CA LYS A 121 7.53 -13.11 7.39
C LYS A 121 8.99 -13.33 6.99
N ALA A 122 9.43 -12.77 5.87
CA ALA A 122 10.84 -12.81 5.47
C ALA A 122 11.74 -12.14 6.50
N ILE A 123 11.35 -10.94 7.00
CA ILE A 123 12.09 -10.21 8.03
C ILE A 123 12.21 -11.04 9.32
N TRP A 124 11.14 -11.67 9.77
CA TRP A 124 11.15 -12.48 10.99
C TRP A 124 11.93 -13.78 10.82
N ASP A 125 11.76 -14.48 9.71
CA ASP A 125 12.51 -15.70 9.41
C ASP A 125 14.03 -15.44 9.32
N ARG A 126 14.41 -14.32 8.71
CA ARG A 126 15.80 -13.87 8.64
C ARG A 126 16.30 -13.34 9.98
N GLY A 127 15.43 -12.73 10.76
CA GLY A 127 15.74 -12.06 12.02
C GLY A 127 16.45 -10.72 11.82
N GLY A 128 16.10 -9.97 10.78
CA GLY A 128 16.70 -8.67 10.45
C GLY A 128 16.41 -8.24 9.00
N ARG A 129 17.31 -7.44 8.43
CA ARG A 129 17.21 -6.98 7.04
C ARG A 129 17.22 -8.17 6.07
N ILE A 130 16.43 -8.08 5.04
CA ILE A 130 16.23 -9.17 4.06
C ILE A 130 16.78 -8.83 2.68
N THR A 131 17.00 -9.89 1.91
CA THR A 131 17.35 -9.85 0.50
C THR A 131 16.19 -10.37 -0.34
N LYS A 132 16.29 -10.22 -1.66
CA LYS A 132 15.34 -10.82 -2.62
C LYS A 132 15.20 -12.35 -2.45
N GLU A 133 16.25 -13.06 -2.07
CA GLU A 133 16.17 -14.53 -1.84
C GLU A 133 15.36 -14.84 -0.57
N ASP A 134 15.44 -14.01 0.47
CA ASP A 134 14.64 -14.17 1.68
C ASP A 134 13.15 -13.96 1.38
N LEU A 135 12.82 -12.95 0.55
CA LEU A 135 11.43 -12.73 0.13
C LEU A 135 10.92 -13.90 -0.73
N ARG A 136 11.72 -14.37 -1.70
CA ARG A 136 11.36 -15.54 -2.49
C ARG A 136 11.09 -16.76 -1.59
N ALA A 137 11.95 -17.02 -0.61
CA ALA A 137 11.76 -18.12 0.34
C ALA A 137 10.47 -17.98 1.15
N SER A 138 10.13 -16.75 1.58
CA SER A 138 8.89 -16.44 2.29
C SER A 138 7.64 -16.76 1.45
N TRP A 139 7.62 -16.32 0.19
CA TRP A 139 6.52 -16.64 -0.72
C TRP A 139 6.34 -18.15 -0.89
N LEU A 140 7.41 -18.88 -1.16
CA LEU A 140 7.35 -20.34 -1.35
C LEU A 140 6.92 -21.10 -0.09
N LYS A 141 7.18 -20.54 1.09
CA LYS A 141 6.86 -21.14 2.40
C LYS A 141 5.43 -20.84 2.87
N TYR A 142 4.95 -19.62 2.68
CA TYR A 142 3.74 -19.13 3.35
C TYR A 142 2.54 -18.95 2.46
N VAL A 143 2.69 -18.81 1.15
CA VAL A 143 1.56 -18.74 0.22
C VAL A 143 0.90 -20.12 0.11
N ASN A 144 -0.41 -20.16 0.30
CA ASN A 144 -1.19 -21.35 -0.03
C ASN A 144 -1.60 -21.29 -1.51
N PRO A 145 -1.06 -22.17 -2.38
CA PRO A 145 -1.36 -22.12 -3.82
C PRO A 145 -2.82 -22.32 -4.19
N GLU A 146 -3.59 -22.94 -3.29
CA GLU A 146 -5.03 -23.16 -3.49
C GLU A 146 -5.85 -21.88 -3.25
N TRP A 147 -5.27 -20.85 -2.65
CA TRP A 147 -5.94 -19.59 -2.31
C TRP A 147 -5.73 -18.47 -3.33
N PHE A 148 -4.96 -18.72 -4.38
CA PHE A 148 -4.91 -17.74 -5.48
C PHE A 148 -6.32 -17.53 -6.06
N GLY A 149 -6.70 -16.24 -6.15
CA GLY A 149 -8.03 -15.81 -6.57
C GLY A 149 -8.96 -15.42 -5.42
N PHE A 150 -8.50 -15.52 -4.17
CA PHE A 150 -9.14 -14.86 -3.02
C PHE A 150 -8.54 -13.44 -2.85
N HIS A 151 -7.46 -13.28 -2.11
CA HIS A 151 -6.75 -11.99 -1.99
C HIS A 151 -5.63 -11.88 -3.02
N LEU A 152 -4.65 -12.79 -2.99
CA LEU A 152 -3.62 -12.84 -4.02
C LEU A 152 -4.22 -13.17 -5.39
N LEU A 153 -3.87 -12.36 -6.37
CA LEU A 153 -4.47 -12.33 -7.69
C LEU A 153 -3.86 -13.38 -8.65
N PRO A 154 -4.44 -13.62 -9.82
CA PRO A 154 -3.85 -14.52 -10.82
C PRO A 154 -2.43 -14.14 -11.25
N ARG A 155 -2.10 -12.85 -11.26
CA ARG A 155 -0.73 -12.39 -11.52
C ARG A 155 0.26 -12.85 -10.44
N ASP A 156 -0.17 -12.86 -9.18
CA ASP A 156 0.63 -13.38 -8.07
C ASP A 156 0.93 -14.87 -8.22
N LYS A 157 -0.02 -15.62 -8.77
CA LYS A 157 0.21 -17.02 -9.13
C LYS A 157 1.31 -17.16 -10.17
N VAL A 158 1.34 -16.30 -11.18
CA VAL A 158 2.43 -16.30 -12.19
C VAL A 158 3.77 -16.01 -11.53
N THR A 159 3.83 -15.00 -10.67
CA THR A 159 5.03 -14.65 -9.90
C THR A 159 5.49 -15.81 -9.02
N TYR A 160 4.57 -16.46 -8.29
CA TYR A 160 4.84 -17.63 -7.46
C TYR A 160 5.41 -18.80 -8.29
N GLU A 161 4.83 -19.10 -9.44
CA GLU A 161 5.33 -20.15 -10.33
C GLU A 161 6.72 -19.81 -10.92
N ASN A 162 6.99 -18.54 -11.18
CA ASN A 162 8.31 -18.08 -11.57
C ASN A 162 9.33 -18.23 -10.43
N MET A 163 8.93 -17.92 -9.18
CA MET A 163 9.77 -18.12 -8.00
C MET A 163 10.18 -19.59 -7.80
N LYS A 164 9.35 -20.55 -8.21
CA LYS A 164 9.70 -21.97 -8.17
C LYS A 164 10.76 -22.35 -9.22
N LYS A 165 10.78 -21.65 -10.34
CA LYS A 165 11.61 -22.00 -11.51
C LYS A 165 12.95 -21.26 -11.56
N TYR A 166 12.98 -20.01 -11.06
CA TYR A 166 14.11 -19.11 -11.26
C TYR A 166 14.68 -18.63 -9.92
N PRO A 167 15.97 -18.27 -9.85
CA PRO A 167 16.52 -17.56 -8.71
C PRO A 167 15.85 -16.18 -8.56
N ALA A 168 15.82 -15.62 -7.36
CA ALA A 168 15.11 -14.36 -7.09
C ALA A 168 15.54 -13.21 -8.00
N SER A 169 16.81 -13.15 -8.39
CA SER A 169 17.35 -12.13 -9.32
C SER A 169 16.75 -12.17 -10.72
N GLU A 170 16.14 -13.28 -11.10
CA GLU A 170 15.58 -13.49 -12.44
C GLU A 170 14.06 -13.44 -12.48
N VAL A 171 13.38 -13.69 -11.35
CA VAL A 171 11.92 -13.80 -11.29
C VAL A 171 11.23 -12.59 -11.91
N GLY A 172 11.63 -11.38 -11.52
CA GLY A 172 11.01 -10.14 -11.97
C GLY A 172 11.21 -9.84 -13.48
N ARG A 173 12.16 -10.52 -14.15
CA ARG A 173 12.32 -10.41 -15.61
C ARG A 173 11.21 -11.09 -16.39
N TYR A 174 10.53 -12.04 -15.79
CA TYR A 174 9.42 -12.78 -16.38
C TYR A 174 8.06 -12.26 -15.96
N ASP A 175 8.03 -11.10 -15.30
CA ASP A 175 6.77 -10.40 -15.01
C ASP A 175 6.06 -10.02 -16.31
N ARG A 176 4.74 -10.25 -16.35
CA ARG A 176 3.90 -9.97 -17.51
C ARG A 176 3.21 -8.61 -17.44
N TRP A 177 3.34 -7.93 -16.32
CA TRP A 177 2.71 -6.64 -16.04
C TRP A 177 3.73 -5.60 -15.56
N PRO A 178 4.77 -5.33 -16.37
CA PRO A 178 5.81 -4.38 -15.98
C PRO A 178 5.22 -2.99 -15.74
N GLY A 179 5.64 -2.35 -14.68
CA GLY A 179 5.15 -1.04 -14.27
C GLY A 179 3.94 -1.07 -13.34
N ASN A 180 3.38 -2.25 -13.07
CA ASN A 180 2.29 -2.39 -12.10
C ASN A 180 2.76 -2.18 -10.65
N VAL A 181 1.85 -1.76 -9.80
CA VAL A 181 2.06 -1.29 -8.42
C VAL A 181 2.47 -2.36 -7.40
N ASP A 182 2.57 -3.63 -7.78
CA ASP A 182 2.68 -4.79 -6.89
C ASP A 182 3.74 -4.71 -5.77
N CYS A 183 4.82 -3.96 -6.00
CA CYS A 183 5.87 -3.76 -4.98
C CYS A 183 5.56 -2.65 -3.97
N LEU A 184 4.69 -1.69 -4.30
CA LEU A 184 4.60 -0.44 -3.56
C LEU A 184 3.94 -0.62 -2.18
N MET A 185 2.84 -1.34 -2.11
CA MET A 185 2.13 -1.56 -0.84
C MET A 185 2.82 -2.55 0.08
N MET A 186 3.59 -3.49 -0.47
CA MET A 186 4.30 -4.47 0.34
C MET A 186 5.52 -3.91 1.07
N ILE A 187 6.03 -2.73 0.66
CA ILE A 187 7.36 -2.26 1.04
C ILE A 187 7.43 -1.58 2.41
N HIS A 188 6.29 -1.26 3.02
CA HIS A 188 6.24 -0.54 4.30
C HIS A 188 7.15 -1.16 5.39
N PRO A 189 7.21 -2.49 5.59
CA PRO A 189 8.09 -3.09 6.59
C PRO A 189 9.58 -2.82 6.33
N ILE A 190 10.00 -2.67 5.08
CA ILE A 190 11.39 -2.33 4.73
C ILE A 190 11.74 -0.91 5.21
N GLY A 191 10.82 0.05 5.02
CA GLY A 191 10.98 1.39 5.58
C GLY A 191 11.05 1.38 7.12
N ILE A 192 10.19 0.56 7.76
CA ILE A 192 10.14 0.44 9.23
C ILE A 192 11.44 -0.12 9.82
N ILE A 193 11.97 -1.23 9.28
CA ILE A 193 13.17 -1.86 9.85
C ILE A 193 14.44 -1.05 9.60
N ASN A 194 14.39 -0.09 8.67
CA ASN A 194 15.44 0.88 8.40
C ASN A 194 15.10 2.28 8.95
N ALA A 195 14.32 2.35 10.02
CA ALA A 195 13.92 3.62 10.64
C ALA A 195 15.10 4.59 10.80
N CYS A 196 14.92 5.85 10.40
CA CYS A 196 15.91 6.92 10.37
C CYS A 196 17.07 6.76 9.35
N ASP A 197 17.03 5.74 8.49
CA ASP A 197 18.07 5.47 7.49
C ASP A 197 17.45 5.31 6.09
N PRO A 198 17.04 6.43 5.45
CA PRO A 198 16.31 6.39 4.18
C PRO A 198 17.14 5.80 3.03
N GLN A 199 18.45 5.99 3.04
CA GLN A 199 19.34 5.41 2.02
C GLN A 199 19.32 3.87 2.06
N THR A 200 19.50 3.30 3.24
CA THR A 200 19.48 1.85 3.41
C THR A 200 18.08 1.29 3.09
N ALA A 201 17.01 2.01 3.49
CA ALA A 201 15.63 1.62 3.16
C ALA A 201 15.40 1.54 1.64
N ALA A 202 15.87 2.54 0.88
CA ALA A 202 15.79 2.55 -0.57
C ALA A 202 16.55 1.38 -1.21
N MET A 203 17.79 1.14 -0.77
CA MET A 203 18.62 0.06 -1.30
C MET A 203 18.03 -1.33 -1.05
N ASP A 204 17.52 -1.56 0.18
CA ASP A 204 16.85 -2.82 0.52
C ASP A 204 15.57 -3.01 -0.30
N ALA A 205 14.79 -1.94 -0.50
CA ALA A 205 13.58 -1.99 -1.32
C ALA A 205 13.89 -2.33 -2.77
N LEU A 206 14.91 -1.70 -3.37
CA LEU A 206 15.38 -2.01 -4.72
C LEU A 206 15.78 -3.48 -4.87
N ASP A 207 16.49 -4.05 -3.89
CA ASP A 207 16.89 -5.46 -3.93
C ASP A 207 15.68 -6.39 -3.80
N VAL A 208 14.84 -6.17 -2.81
CA VAL A 208 13.67 -7.02 -2.50
C VAL A 208 12.67 -7.04 -3.64
N CYS A 209 12.41 -5.90 -4.26
CA CYS A 209 11.46 -5.77 -5.36
C CYS A 209 11.87 -6.54 -6.62
N GLN A 210 13.17 -6.86 -6.82
CA GLN A 210 13.62 -7.68 -7.95
C GLN A 210 12.95 -9.06 -7.99
N THR A 211 12.44 -9.54 -6.86
CA THR A 211 11.68 -10.79 -6.76
C THR A 211 10.29 -10.70 -7.40
N ILE A 212 9.75 -9.50 -7.57
CA ILE A 212 8.42 -9.25 -8.14
C ILE A 212 8.57 -8.63 -9.53
N GLN A 213 9.29 -7.52 -9.64
CA GLN A 213 9.54 -6.81 -10.89
C GLN A 213 10.99 -6.36 -11.00
N SER A 214 11.53 -6.41 -12.20
CA SER A 214 12.90 -5.99 -12.46
C SER A 214 12.98 -4.51 -12.83
N SER A 215 13.90 -3.77 -12.23
CA SER A 215 14.24 -2.40 -12.62
C SER A 215 14.80 -2.28 -14.06
N LEU A 216 15.12 -3.39 -14.70
CA LEU A 216 15.50 -3.40 -16.11
C LEU A 216 14.31 -3.20 -17.06
N ILE A 217 13.07 -3.40 -16.60
CA ILE A 217 11.86 -3.35 -17.43
C ILE A 217 10.81 -2.38 -16.91
N SER A 218 10.94 -1.88 -15.67
CA SER A 218 9.97 -0.94 -15.10
C SER A 218 10.59 -0.07 -14.00
N PHE A 219 9.90 1.02 -13.66
CA PHE A 219 10.23 1.90 -12.54
C PHE A 219 9.62 1.45 -11.20
N THR A 220 8.95 0.31 -11.14
CA THR A 220 8.27 -0.16 -9.93
C THR A 220 9.21 -0.38 -8.74
N PRO A 221 10.40 -1.00 -8.90
CA PRO A 221 11.34 -1.09 -7.78
C PRO A 221 11.82 0.27 -7.26
N ASP A 222 12.06 1.23 -8.15
CA ASP A 222 12.42 2.60 -7.78
C ASP A 222 11.27 3.33 -7.08
N SER A 223 10.04 3.17 -7.57
CA SER A 223 8.85 3.72 -6.91
C SER A 223 8.67 3.16 -5.49
N ALA A 224 8.89 1.86 -5.30
CA ALA A 224 8.87 1.23 -3.98
C ALA A 224 10.01 1.74 -3.07
N ALA A 225 11.20 1.94 -3.65
CA ALA A 225 12.34 2.50 -2.93
C ALA A 225 12.07 3.93 -2.43
N ALA A 226 11.39 4.76 -3.23
CA ALA A 226 10.95 6.09 -2.82
C ALA A 226 10.04 6.02 -1.58
N ILE A 227 9.09 5.10 -1.55
CA ILE A 227 8.18 4.89 -0.42
C ILE A 227 8.94 4.43 0.82
N ALA A 228 9.83 3.45 0.68
CA ALA A 228 10.62 2.93 1.80
C ALA A 228 11.51 4.02 2.40
N ALA A 229 12.15 4.84 1.57
CA ALA A 229 12.97 5.98 2.00
C ALA A 229 12.13 7.04 2.73
N ALA A 230 10.96 7.40 2.21
CA ALA A 230 10.04 8.35 2.82
C ALA A 230 9.57 7.84 4.21
N ILE A 231 9.20 6.56 4.32
CA ILE A 231 8.83 5.94 5.61
C ILE A 231 10.01 6.00 6.59
N ALA A 232 11.21 5.61 6.17
CA ALA A 232 12.39 5.63 7.04
C ALA A 232 12.73 7.04 7.54
N GLU A 233 12.64 8.07 6.68
CA GLU A 233 12.82 9.47 7.05
C GLU A 233 11.77 9.93 8.07
N ALA A 234 10.51 9.51 7.91
CA ALA A 234 9.41 9.88 8.78
C ALA A 234 9.62 9.48 10.25
N PHE A 235 10.52 8.52 10.54
CA PHE A 235 10.88 8.14 11.90
C PHE A 235 11.77 9.15 12.60
N LYS A 236 12.49 10.00 11.88
CA LYS A 236 13.39 10.99 12.50
C LYS A 236 12.61 11.96 13.37
N PRO A 237 13.14 12.33 14.56
CA PRO A 237 12.47 13.30 15.45
C PRO A 237 12.23 14.67 14.81
N GLN A 238 13.15 15.09 13.94
CA GLN A 238 13.10 16.39 13.23
C GLN A 238 12.49 16.29 11.82
N ALA A 239 11.91 15.17 11.44
CA ALA A 239 11.30 15.01 10.13
C ALA A 239 10.21 16.06 9.88
N THR A 240 10.17 16.56 8.66
CA THR A 240 9.15 17.47 8.16
C THR A 240 8.50 16.86 6.92
N VAL A 241 7.37 17.39 6.49
CA VAL A 241 6.73 16.96 5.24
C VAL A 241 7.72 17.07 4.08
N ASP A 242 8.43 18.18 4.00
CA ASP A 242 9.41 18.40 2.91
C ASP A 242 10.60 17.44 3.02
N SER A 243 11.16 17.20 4.21
CA SER A 243 12.28 16.25 4.35
C SER A 243 11.90 14.82 3.99
N ILE A 244 10.66 14.41 4.27
CA ILE A 244 10.13 13.10 3.92
C ILE A 244 9.98 12.94 2.40
N ILE A 245 9.47 13.96 1.72
CA ILE A 245 9.36 13.99 0.26
C ILE A 245 10.74 13.96 -0.40
N GLU A 246 11.66 14.80 0.06
CA GLU A 246 13.03 14.85 -0.45
C GLU A 246 13.76 13.51 -0.25
N ALA A 247 13.57 12.84 0.89
CA ALA A 247 14.12 11.52 1.11
C ALA A 247 13.56 10.49 0.12
N GLY A 248 12.27 10.55 -0.22
CA GLY A 248 11.65 9.72 -1.25
C GLY A 248 12.24 9.91 -2.64
N LYS A 249 12.81 11.09 -2.94
CA LYS A 249 13.44 11.40 -4.23
C LYS A 249 14.94 11.11 -4.28
N ALA A 250 15.61 11.14 -3.13
CA ALA A 250 17.06 11.22 -3.04
C ALA A 250 17.83 10.00 -3.52
N TYR A 251 17.23 8.81 -3.48
CA TYR A 251 17.93 7.52 -3.69
C TYR A 251 17.33 6.67 -4.81
N VAL A 252 16.58 7.30 -5.71
CA VAL A 252 15.86 6.63 -6.80
C VAL A 252 16.19 7.28 -8.15
N ASN A 253 15.74 6.67 -9.24
CA ASN A 253 15.87 7.24 -10.57
C ASN A 253 15.22 8.64 -10.62
N GLU A 254 15.88 9.61 -11.27
CA GLU A 254 15.41 10.99 -11.34
C GLU A 254 14.00 11.14 -11.94
N ASN A 255 13.59 10.23 -12.83
CA ASN A 255 12.23 10.24 -13.38
C ASN A 255 11.16 10.08 -12.30
N ILE A 256 11.45 9.31 -11.23
CA ILE A 256 10.54 9.18 -10.09
C ILE A 256 10.43 10.52 -9.35
N GLY A 257 11.58 11.17 -9.09
CA GLY A 257 11.60 12.49 -8.47
C GLY A 257 10.82 13.52 -9.27
N GLN A 258 10.98 13.53 -10.59
CA GLN A 258 10.26 14.44 -11.49
C GLN A 258 8.74 14.20 -11.44
N VAL A 259 8.27 12.94 -11.43
CA VAL A 259 6.84 12.63 -11.32
C VAL A 259 6.29 13.03 -9.95
N ILE A 260 7.04 12.81 -8.87
CA ILE A 260 6.64 13.27 -7.53
C ILE A 260 6.50 14.80 -7.51
N ASP A 261 7.48 15.53 -8.05
CA ASP A 261 7.44 16.99 -8.11
C ASP A 261 6.29 17.51 -8.98
N GLU A 262 6.01 16.83 -10.11
CA GLU A 262 4.89 17.14 -10.97
C GLU A 262 3.55 16.97 -10.22
N CYS A 263 3.34 15.85 -9.54
CA CYS A 263 2.12 15.57 -8.77
C CYS A 263 1.94 16.58 -7.62
N ILE A 264 3.01 16.93 -6.91
CA ILE A 264 3.00 17.98 -5.88
C ILE A 264 2.72 19.34 -6.51
N GLY A 265 3.26 19.61 -7.69
CA GLY A 265 2.97 20.82 -8.46
C GLY A 265 1.48 21.00 -8.73
N TYR A 266 0.78 19.93 -9.06
CA TYR A 266 -0.68 19.96 -9.29
C TYR A 266 -1.45 20.33 -8.03
N VAL A 267 -1.14 19.73 -6.86
CA VAL A 267 -1.83 20.09 -5.61
C VAL A 267 -1.44 21.48 -5.08
N LYS A 268 -0.28 22.00 -5.43
CA LYS A 268 0.07 23.41 -5.16
C LYS A 268 -0.74 24.38 -6.02
N GLN A 269 -1.02 23.99 -7.24
CA GLN A 269 -1.82 24.78 -8.18
C GLN A 269 -3.31 24.73 -7.82
N VAL A 270 -3.80 23.53 -7.44
CA VAL A 270 -5.21 23.28 -7.12
C VAL A 270 -5.25 22.49 -5.81
N PRO A 271 -5.32 23.18 -4.65
CA PRO A 271 -5.24 22.51 -3.34
C PRO A 271 -6.56 21.85 -2.90
N ASP A 272 -7.47 21.58 -3.82
CA ASP A 272 -8.69 20.81 -3.60
C ASP A 272 -8.52 19.39 -4.19
N MET A 273 -8.73 18.37 -3.36
CA MET A 273 -8.53 16.97 -3.74
C MET A 273 -9.49 16.49 -4.84
N LEU A 274 -10.64 17.12 -5.00
CA LEU A 274 -11.61 16.77 -6.03
C LEU A 274 -11.27 17.43 -7.36
N GLU A 275 -10.80 18.67 -7.33
CA GLU A 275 -10.43 19.42 -8.54
C GLU A 275 -9.10 18.92 -9.11
N VAL A 276 -8.13 18.56 -8.27
CA VAL A 276 -6.81 18.05 -8.73
C VAL A 276 -6.93 16.76 -9.55
N ARG A 277 -8.01 16.00 -9.39
CA ARG A 277 -8.29 14.79 -10.19
C ARG A 277 -8.28 15.03 -11.69
N GLU A 278 -8.77 16.17 -12.14
CA GLU A 278 -8.77 16.53 -13.57
C GLU A 278 -7.35 16.66 -14.13
N LEU A 279 -6.41 17.17 -13.32
CA LEU A 279 -5.01 17.27 -13.70
C LEU A 279 -4.35 15.89 -13.78
N TYR A 280 -4.57 15.05 -12.78
CA TYR A 280 -4.08 13.66 -12.77
C TYR A 280 -4.69 12.85 -13.92
N TRP A 281 -5.99 13.00 -14.19
CA TRP A 281 -6.61 12.34 -15.32
C TRP A 281 -5.98 12.75 -16.66
N LYS A 282 -5.74 14.03 -16.86
CA LYS A 282 -5.05 14.51 -18.07
C LYS A 282 -3.65 13.93 -18.23
N ARG A 283 -2.96 13.73 -17.11
CA ARG A 283 -1.59 13.23 -17.09
C ARG A 283 -1.50 11.72 -17.24
N PHE A 284 -2.33 10.98 -16.51
CA PHE A 284 -2.23 9.53 -16.36
C PHE A 284 -3.38 8.74 -17.00
N GLY A 285 -4.46 9.37 -17.41
CA GLY A 285 -5.69 8.70 -17.84
C GLY A 285 -5.54 7.75 -19.03
N GLY A 286 -4.49 7.89 -19.84
CA GLY A 286 -4.14 6.96 -20.92
C GLY A 286 -3.29 5.76 -20.49
N ARG A 287 -2.90 5.68 -19.20
CA ARG A 287 -2.06 4.62 -18.64
C ARG A 287 -2.89 3.58 -17.90
N VAL A 288 -2.26 2.46 -17.58
CA VAL A 288 -2.89 1.44 -16.70
C VAL A 288 -3.14 2.08 -15.34
N PRO A 289 -4.34 1.92 -14.75
CA PRO A 289 -4.68 2.54 -13.47
C PRO A 289 -3.75 2.19 -12.31
N THR A 290 -3.12 1.03 -12.38
CA THR A 290 -2.15 0.53 -11.40
C THR A 290 -0.70 0.85 -11.78
N ASP A 291 -0.47 1.95 -12.49
CA ASP A 291 0.88 2.39 -12.88
C ASP A 291 1.66 2.89 -11.65
N SER A 292 2.83 2.31 -11.41
CA SER A 292 3.65 2.61 -10.24
C SER A 292 4.15 4.06 -10.18
N LEU A 293 4.35 4.70 -11.34
CA LEU A 293 4.73 6.12 -11.41
C LEU A 293 3.60 7.04 -10.96
N GLU A 294 2.38 6.76 -11.42
CA GLU A 294 1.18 7.49 -10.99
C GLU A 294 1.00 7.33 -9.47
N VAL A 295 0.97 6.09 -9.00
CA VAL A 295 0.67 5.80 -7.59
C VAL A 295 1.70 6.39 -6.64
N VAL A 296 3.01 6.33 -6.92
CA VAL A 296 4.01 6.95 -6.05
C VAL A 296 3.90 8.47 -6.04
N GLY A 297 3.68 9.09 -7.21
CA GLY A 297 3.52 10.55 -7.32
C GLY A 297 2.29 11.05 -6.56
N GLU A 298 1.13 10.42 -6.80
CA GLU A 298 -0.12 10.79 -6.14
C GLU A 298 -0.09 10.52 -4.63
N SER A 299 0.53 9.42 -4.18
CA SER A 299 0.65 9.11 -2.75
C SER A 299 1.44 10.18 -1.99
N LEU A 300 2.59 10.61 -2.52
CA LEU A 300 3.40 11.68 -1.91
C LEU A 300 2.74 13.06 -2.06
N ALA A 301 1.99 13.29 -3.13
CA ALA A 301 1.21 14.51 -3.28
C ALA A 301 0.06 14.59 -2.26
N MET A 302 -0.64 13.48 -1.96
CA MET A 302 -1.66 13.45 -0.92
C MET A 302 -1.05 13.62 0.48
N PHE A 303 0.11 13.02 0.73
CA PHE A 303 0.85 13.27 1.95
C PHE A 303 1.24 14.74 2.11
N PHE A 304 1.68 15.40 1.04
CA PHE A 304 1.99 16.84 1.02
C PHE A 304 0.75 17.69 1.27
N LEU A 305 -0.34 17.45 0.53
CA LEU A 305 -1.59 18.20 0.60
C LEU A 305 -2.18 18.21 2.02
N THR A 306 -2.15 17.06 2.67
CA THR A 306 -2.73 16.84 4.01
C THR A 306 -1.74 17.14 5.15
N LYS A 307 -0.54 17.63 4.84
CA LYS A 307 0.53 17.91 5.81
C LYS A 307 0.89 16.71 6.69
N GLY A 308 0.77 15.52 6.13
CA GLY A 308 1.08 14.26 6.81
C GLY A 308 0.12 13.91 7.96
N ASP A 309 -1.14 14.33 7.91
CA ASP A 309 -2.18 13.84 8.81
C ASP A 309 -2.67 12.48 8.31
N PRO A 310 -2.55 11.37 9.08
CA PRO A 310 -2.86 10.02 8.60
C PRO A 310 -4.32 9.85 8.18
N LYS A 311 -5.26 10.39 8.96
CA LYS A 311 -6.68 10.32 8.64
C LYS A 311 -6.97 11.01 7.32
N GLN A 312 -6.47 12.24 7.16
CA GLN A 312 -6.69 13.03 5.94
C GLN A 312 -5.94 12.44 4.72
N CYS A 313 -4.75 11.86 4.92
CA CYS A 313 -4.03 11.12 3.85
C CYS A 313 -4.88 9.98 3.29
N MET A 314 -5.43 9.15 4.16
CA MET A 314 -6.27 8.02 3.76
C MET A 314 -7.55 8.49 3.06
N ILE A 315 -8.21 9.53 3.56
CA ILE A 315 -9.40 10.13 2.92
C ILE A 315 -9.03 10.69 1.54
N ALA A 316 -7.98 11.49 1.45
CA ALA A 316 -7.56 12.10 0.19
C ALA A 316 -7.18 11.04 -0.84
N GLY A 317 -6.36 10.05 -0.46
CA GLY A 317 -5.97 8.95 -1.34
C GLY A 317 -7.17 8.14 -1.84
N SER A 318 -8.11 7.82 -0.95
CA SER A 318 -9.35 7.11 -1.31
C SER A 318 -10.29 7.92 -2.19
N SER A 319 -10.15 9.23 -2.24
CA SER A 319 -11.02 10.13 -3.00
C SER A 319 -10.51 10.47 -4.40
N LEU A 320 -9.26 10.11 -4.74
CA LEU A 320 -8.68 10.45 -6.04
C LEU A 320 -9.29 9.67 -7.21
N GLY A 321 -9.67 8.44 -6.98
CA GLY A 321 -10.05 7.49 -8.04
C GLY A 321 -8.85 6.65 -8.51
N ARG A 322 -9.06 5.83 -9.50
CA ARG A 322 -8.08 4.89 -10.08
C ARG A 322 -7.57 3.90 -9.03
N ASP A 323 -6.33 3.94 -8.59
CA ASP A 323 -5.75 2.96 -7.66
C ASP A 323 -5.82 3.44 -6.20
N THR A 324 -7.00 3.79 -5.77
CA THR A 324 -7.28 4.46 -4.49
C THR A 324 -6.86 3.67 -3.26
N ASP A 325 -6.93 2.36 -3.28
CA ASP A 325 -6.47 1.47 -2.21
C ASP A 325 -4.95 1.59 -2.01
N CYS A 326 -4.18 1.55 -3.09
CA CYS A 326 -2.74 1.74 -3.04
C CYS A 326 -2.36 3.15 -2.59
N ILE A 327 -2.98 4.19 -3.17
CA ILE A 327 -2.67 5.59 -2.84
C ILE A 327 -2.98 5.89 -1.37
N ALA A 328 -4.15 5.46 -0.88
CA ALA A 328 -4.55 5.66 0.51
C ALA A 328 -3.68 4.85 1.49
N SER A 329 -3.31 3.61 1.13
CA SER A 329 -2.41 2.76 1.91
C SER A 329 -1.03 3.40 2.07
N ILE A 330 -0.43 3.84 0.97
CA ILE A 330 0.94 4.36 0.95
C ILE A 330 1.01 5.73 1.64
N SER A 331 0.14 6.68 1.26
CA SER A 331 0.11 8.00 1.90
C SER A 331 -0.21 7.89 3.40
N GLY A 332 -1.15 7.01 3.76
CA GLY A 332 -1.49 6.70 5.15
C GLY A 332 -0.33 6.11 5.93
N ALA A 333 0.41 5.14 5.35
CA ALA A 333 1.56 4.50 6.00
C ALA A 333 2.70 5.49 6.27
N ILE A 334 3.04 6.34 5.29
CA ILE A 334 4.04 7.40 5.47
C ILE A 334 3.60 8.36 6.59
N ALA A 335 2.33 8.78 6.58
CA ALA A 335 1.77 9.66 7.60
C ALA A 335 1.70 8.99 8.98
N GLY A 336 1.38 7.70 9.04
CA GLY A 336 1.40 6.90 10.26
C GLY A 336 2.80 6.77 10.87
N ALA A 337 3.84 6.59 10.03
CA ALA A 337 5.23 6.66 10.45
C ALA A 337 5.62 8.05 10.98
N PHE A 338 5.05 9.09 10.41
CA PHE A 338 5.31 10.48 10.80
C PHE A 338 4.62 10.84 12.12
N ARG A 339 3.33 10.54 12.28
CA ARG A 339 2.50 11.00 13.41
C ARG A 339 2.24 9.95 14.48
N GLY A 340 2.38 8.66 14.16
CA GLY A 340 2.09 7.54 15.05
C GLY A 340 0.61 7.14 15.08
N ILE A 341 0.33 6.04 15.79
CA ILE A 341 -1.00 5.39 15.86
C ILE A 341 -2.07 6.28 16.47
N ASP A 342 -1.72 7.18 17.40
CA ASP A 342 -2.67 8.06 18.10
C ASP A 342 -3.40 9.03 17.14
N ALA A 343 -2.87 9.23 15.93
CA ALA A 343 -3.47 10.07 14.89
C ALA A 343 -4.42 9.30 13.95
N ILE A 344 -4.60 8.00 14.15
CA ILE A 344 -5.47 7.15 13.33
C ILE A 344 -6.77 6.90 14.09
N PRO A 345 -7.97 7.04 13.47
CA PRO A 345 -9.23 6.77 14.13
C PRO A 345 -9.28 5.32 14.65
N ARG A 346 -9.57 5.17 15.93
CA ARG A 346 -9.55 3.88 16.60
C ARG A 346 -10.61 2.91 16.04
N ASP A 347 -11.79 3.41 15.75
CA ASP A 347 -12.88 2.64 15.15
C ASP A 347 -12.49 2.06 13.79
N TRP A 348 -11.72 2.80 12.98
CA TRP A 348 -11.19 2.31 11.70
C TRP A 348 -10.24 1.12 11.89
N VAL A 349 -9.37 1.21 12.89
CA VAL A 349 -8.45 0.12 13.24
C VAL A 349 -9.22 -1.12 13.69
N GLU A 350 -10.22 -0.94 14.56
CA GLU A 350 -11.04 -2.03 15.10
C GLU A 350 -11.85 -2.73 13.97
N ILE A 351 -12.38 -1.98 13.02
CA ILE A 351 -13.10 -2.52 11.86
C ILE A 351 -12.16 -3.38 11.00
N CYS A 352 -10.98 -2.88 10.67
CA CYS A 352 -10.02 -3.62 9.85
C CYS A 352 -9.50 -4.88 10.57
N GLN A 353 -9.20 -4.79 11.87
CA GLN A 353 -8.76 -5.97 12.64
C GLN A 353 -9.85 -7.03 12.68
N LYS A 354 -11.10 -6.65 12.93
CA LYS A 354 -12.23 -7.57 12.96
C LYS A 354 -12.46 -8.26 11.62
N ALA A 355 -12.31 -7.54 10.51
CA ALA A 355 -12.46 -8.12 9.18
C ALA A 355 -11.33 -9.12 8.89
N MET A 356 -10.10 -8.78 9.23
CA MET A 356 -8.93 -9.65 9.09
C MET A 356 -9.09 -10.94 9.91
N ASP A 357 -9.53 -10.83 11.17
CA ASP A 357 -9.73 -11.99 12.05
C ASP A 357 -10.85 -12.93 11.56
N ALA A 358 -11.81 -12.41 10.82
CA ALA A 358 -12.97 -13.16 10.35
C ALA A 358 -12.80 -13.79 8.96
N ASP A 359 -11.74 -13.45 8.23
CA ASP A 359 -11.55 -13.92 6.85
C ASP A 359 -10.89 -15.31 6.83
N PRO A 360 -11.59 -16.33 6.33
CA PRO A 360 -11.06 -17.70 6.32
C PRO A 360 -9.96 -17.96 5.29
N HIS A 361 -9.73 -17.01 4.36
CA HIS A 361 -8.72 -17.13 3.31
C HIS A 361 -7.56 -16.16 3.48
N GLU A 362 -7.51 -15.46 4.63
CA GLU A 362 -6.44 -14.55 4.97
C GLU A 362 -5.19 -15.33 5.40
N ILE A 363 -4.05 -15.05 4.75
CA ILE A 363 -2.76 -15.65 5.17
C ILE A 363 -2.14 -14.94 6.38
N ILE A 364 -2.67 -13.77 6.75
CA ILE A 364 -2.21 -12.99 7.89
C ILE A 364 -2.76 -13.63 9.17
N THR A 365 -1.86 -14.16 9.98
CA THR A 365 -2.23 -14.93 11.19
C THR A 365 -1.95 -14.20 12.51
N MET A 366 -1.58 -12.92 12.44
CA MET A 366 -1.28 -12.09 13.62
C MET A 366 -2.07 -10.80 13.58
N SER A 367 -2.50 -10.33 14.75
CA SER A 367 -3.11 -9.01 14.86
C SER A 367 -2.17 -7.91 14.38
N MET A 368 -2.73 -6.79 13.89
CA MET A 368 -1.92 -5.64 13.47
C MET A 368 -1.01 -5.10 14.60
N GLU A 369 -1.46 -5.22 15.86
CA GLU A 369 -0.66 -4.83 17.02
C GLU A 369 0.52 -5.79 17.22
N ASP A 370 0.31 -7.11 17.13
CA ASP A 370 1.38 -8.09 17.32
C ASP A 370 2.38 -8.07 16.16
N GLN A 371 1.93 -7.83 14.93
CA GLN A 371 2.81 -7.54 13.80
C GLN A 371 3.74 -6.35 14.13
N SER A 372 3.17 -5.28 14.68
CA SER A 372 3.91 -4.07 15.01
C SER A 372 4.89 -4.28 16.18
N LYS A 373 4.54 -5.11 17.15
CA LYS A 373 5.46 -5.54 18.22
C LYS A 373 6.65 -6.32 17.65
N ALA A 374 6.38 -7.27 16.77
CA ALA A 374 7.43 -8.05 16.14
C ALA A 374 8.35 -7.19 15.25
N LEU A 375 7.81 -6.21 14.52
CA LEU A 375 8.62 -5.24 13.77
C LEU A 375 9.45 -4.35 14.72
N TYR A 376 8.88 -3.90 15.83
CA TYR A 376 9.59 -3.14 16.84
C TYR A 376 10.80 -3.93 17.40
N ASP A 377 10.62 -5.19 17.74
CA ASP A 377 11.69 -6.05 18.21
C ASP A 377 12.80 -6.21 17.15
N MET A 378 12.44 -6.30 15.86
CA MET A 378 13.41 -6.33 14.78
C MET A 378 14.19 -5.02 14.64
N VAL A 379 13.53 -3.88 14.77
CA VAL A 379 14.22 -2.56 14.78
C VAL A 379 15.23 -2.50 15.93
N LEU A 380 14.84 -2.91 17.14
CA LEU A 380 15.75 -2.93 18.31
C LEU A 380 16.93 -3.88 18.08
N LYS A 381 16.70 -5.05 17.50
CA LYS A 381 17.75 -6.02 17.19
C LYS A 381 18.77 -5.44 16.19
N ILE A 382 18.28 -4.86 15.08
CA ILE A 382 19.15 -4.23 14.07
C ILE A 382 19.95 -3.08 14.69
N MET A 383 19.34 -2.26 15.56
CA MET A 383 20.03 -1.19 16.27
C MET A 383 21.16 -1.74 17.18
N ALA A 384 20.90 -2.84 17.91
CA ALA A 384 21.89 -3.47 18.77
C ALA A 384 23.08 -4.03 17.96
N GLU A 385 22.83 -4.61 16.80
CA GLU A 385 23.87 -5.09 15.88
C GLU A 385 24.72 -3.94 15.33
N ARG A 386 24.10 -2.84 14.89
CA ARG A 386 24.80 -1.62 14.44
C ARG A 386 25.66 -1.01 15.56
N LYS A 387 25.13 -0.94 16.79
CA LYS A 387 25.87 -0.44 17.95
C LYS A 387 27.11 -1.28 18.21
N LYS A 388 26.97 -2.62 18.22
CA LYS A 388 28.10 -3.56 18.38
C LYS A 388 29.16 -3.36 17.30
N GLN A 389 28.75 -3.14 16.04
CA GLN A 389 29.68 -2.84 14.96
C GLN A 389 30.47 -1.56 15.21
N ILE A 390 29.80 -0.48 15.64
CA ILE A 390 30.47 0.80 15.97
C ILE A 390 31.46 0.59 17.11
N GLU A 391 31.05 -0.07 18.20
CA GLU A 391 31.92 -0.37 19.35
C GLU A 391 33.16 -1.17 18.93
N THR A 392 32.99 -2.13 18.01
CA THR A 392 34.11 -2.93 17.45
C THR A 392 35.07 -2.04 16.68
N ILE A 393 34.58 -1.15 15.80
CA ILE A 393 35.42 -0.21 15.02
C ILE A 393 36.12 0.76 15.96
N ASP A 394 35.45 1.29 16.97
CA ASP A 394 36.05 2.22 17.94
C ASP A 394 37.15 1.56 18.76
N SER A 395 37.07 0.27 19.02
CA SER A 395 38.15 -0.47 19.70
C SER A 395 39.45 -0.54 18.89
N LEU A 396 39.36 -0.41 17.55
CA LEU A 396 40.53 -0.40 16.65
C LEU A 396 41.24 0.94 16.58
N LYS A 397 40.66 2.01 17.18
CA LYS A 397 41.29 3.34 17.26
C LYS A 397 42.24 3.48 18.43
N LYS A 398 42.31 2.48 19.29
CA LYS A 398 43.21 2.43 20.47
C LYS A 398 44.51 1.70 20.10
#